data_e8def8007caf5f8c17e682579d703f41
#
_entry.id   e8def8007caf5f8c17e682579d703f41
#
_cell.length_a   1.000
_cell.length_b   1.000
_cell.length_c   1.000
_cell.angle_alpha   90.00
_cell.angle_beta   90.00
_cell.angle_gamma   90.00
#
_symmetry.space_group_name_H-M   'P 1'
#
loop_
_entity.id
_entity.type
_entity.pdbx_description
1 polymer ?
#
loop_
_entity_poly.entity_id
_entity_poly.type
_entity_poly.pdbx_seq_one_letter_code
_entity_poly.pdbx_strand_id
1 'polypeptide(L)'
;LSLRRQRQMCIRDRSHVEVPLPEGAMRFTAMPNAVEGKGIWAASGVNAANVGMTATETITSNPRVLGADPLVVYQPARGEQPEVPGGIGEEDIVYLVLPYIHTAREGVERLGRLLETYGTYEMNGIAFQDHDEIWWLETIGGPHWMAVKVPDDHYVAMPNQLGIDHFDLEDALGEQKEYMCSADLKEFIETYHLDLSMDGNFNPRDAFGSHDDSDHVYNLSLIHISE
;
A
#
# COMPACT_ATOMS: atom_id res chain seq x y z
N LEU A 1 14.96 -2.02 -22.78
CA LEU A 1 14.93 -3.34 -22.17
C LEU A 1 13.77 -4.14 -22.76
N SER A 2 14.05 -5.30 -23.34
CA SER A 2 13.04 -6.11 -24.04
C SER A 2 12.00 -6.63 -23.03
N LEU A 3 10.72 -6.39 -23.29
CA LEU A 3 9.58 -6.91 -22.53
C LEU A 3 9.62 -8.43 -22.24
N ARG A 4 10.39 -9.19 -23.02
CA ARG A 4 10.61 -10.64 -22.79
C ARG A 4 11.45 -10.95 -21.55
N ARG A 5 12.29 -10.03 -21.06
CA ARG A 5 13.04 -10.21 -19.81
C ARG A 5 12.22 -9.87 -18.57
N GLN A 6 11.18 -9.05 -18.69
CA GLN A 6 10.28 -8.75 -17.56
C GLN A 6 9.40 -9.93 -17.14
N ARG A 7 9.17 -10.92 -18.03
CA ARG A 7 8.43 -12.14 -17.69
C ARG A 7 9.18 -13.10 -16.74
N GLN A 8 10.40 -12.80 -16.39
CA GLN A 8 11.25 -13.62 -15.52
C GLN A 8 11.88 -12.84 -14.37
N MET A 9 11.46 -11.61 -14.13
CA MET A 9 11.85 -10.94 -12.91
C MET A 9 10.96 -11.45 -11.76
N CYS A 10 11.26 -12.67 -11.34
CA CYS A 10 11.05 -13.04 -9.96
C CYS A 10 11.93 -12.11 -9.15
N ILE A 11 11.33 -11.27 -8.36
CA ILE A 11 12.04 -10.43 -7.42
C ILE A 11 12.48 -11.34 -6.29
N ARG A 12 13.68 -11.87 -6.43
CA ARG A 12 14.27 -12.82 -5.49
C ARG A 12 15.11 -12.15 -4.41
N ASP A 13 15.21 -10.81 -4.44
CA ASP A 13 16.23 -10.15 -3.65
C ASP A 13 15.92 -10.05 -2.16
N ARG A 14 14.64 -10.01 -1.77
CA ARG A 14 14.25 -9.89 -0.36
C ARG A 14 13.16 -10.86 0.07
N SER A 15 12.04 -10.90 -0.64
CA SER A 15 10.87 -11.68 -0.22
C SER A 15 10.71 -13.02 -0.94
N HIS A 16 11.35 -13.22 -2.09
CA HIS A 16 11.16 -14.37 -2.97
C HIS A 16 9.73 -14.60 -3.45
N VAL A 17 8.88 -13.58 -3.38
CA VAL A 17 7.50 -13.67 -3.88
C VAL A 17 7.50 -13.79 -5.40
N GLU A 18 6.67 -14.68 -5.95
CA GLU A 18 6.47 -14.86 -7.38
C GLU A 18 5.07 -14.40 -7.76
N VAL A 19 4.99 -13.30 -8.51
CA VAL A 19 3.71 -12.72 -8.96
C VAL A 19 3.55 -12.89 -10.47
N PRO A 20 2.50 -13.60 -10.96
CA PRO A 20 2.21 -13.67 -12.37
C PRO A 20 1.87 -12.29 -12.94
N LEU A 21 2.59 -11.89 -13.99
CA LEU A 21 2.33 -10.60 -14.64
C LEU A 21 1.29 -10.77 -15.74
N PRO A 22 0.27 -9.88 -15.84
CA PRO A 22 -0.68 -9.86 -16.93
C PRO A 22 0.00 -9.61 -18.27
N GLU A 23 -0.68 -9.95 -19.36
CA GLU A 23 -0.30 -9.51 -20.71
C GLU A 23 -0.66 -8.03 -20.90
N GLY A 24 -0.02 -7.36 -21.88
CA GLY A 24 -0.38 -6.01 -22.26
C GLY A 24 0.22 -4.90 -21.40
N ALA A 25 1.36 -5.15 -20.74
CA ALA A 25 2.07 -4.12 -20.00
C ALA A 25 2.34 -2.86 -20.84
N MET A 26 1.91 -1.71 -20.34
CA MET A 26 2.19 -0.41 -20.94
C MET A 26 3.61 0.04 -20.68
N ARG A 27 4.12 0.93 -21.54
CA ARG A 27 5.36 1.65 -21.25
C ARG A 27 5.12 2.62 -20.07
N PHE A 28 6.11 2.75 -19.25
CA PHE A 28 6.12 3.71 -18.14
C PHE A 28 7.52 4.26 -17.93
N THR A 29 7.58 5.42 -17.32
CA THR A 29 8.81 6.03 -16.80
C THR A 29 8.76 5.89 -15.28
N ALA A 30 9.84 5.40 -14.70
CA ALA A 30 9.98 5.27 -13.26
C ALA A 30 11.28 5.92 -12.79
N MET A 31 11.32 6.30 -11.53
CA MET A 31 12.51 6.79 -10.86
C MET A 31 13.16 5.64 -10.09
N PRO A 32 14.17 4.98 -10.67
CA PRO A 32 14.82 3.86 -10.02
C PRO A 32 15.69 4.33 -8.84
N ASN A 33 16.02 3.40 -7.96
CA ASN A 33 17.00 3.63 -6.91
C ASN A 33 18.35 4.06 -7.53
N ALA A 34 18.92 5.14 -7.00
CA ALA A 34 20.19 5.67 -7.46
C ALA A 34 21.42 4.86 -6.96
N VAL A 35 21.22 3.92 -6.04
CA VAL A 35 22.31 3.11 -5.47
C VAL A 35 22.59 1.92 -6.37
N GLU A 36 23.80 1.87 -6.90
CA GLU A 36 24.25 0.78 -7.76
C GLU A 36 24.19 -0.58 -7.03
N GLY A 37 23.68 -1.61 -7.72
CA GLY A 37 23.57 -2.97 -7.17
C GLY A 37 22.35 -3.22 -6.26
N LYS A 38 21.47 -2.23 -6.08
CA LYS A 38 20.24 -2.38 -5.27
C LYS A 38 18.98 -2.79 -6.09
N GLY A 39 19.17 -3.21 -7.33
CA GLY A 39 18.06 -3.63 -8.20
C GLY A 39 17.33 -2.48 -8.87
N ILE A 40 16.12 -2.77 -9.38
CA ILE A 40 15.30 -1.83 -10.14
C ILE A 40 14.21 -1.20 -9.24
N TRP A 41 14.49 -0.96 -8.05
CA TRP A 41 13.59 -0.35 -7.09
C TRP A 41 13.12 1.04 -7.58
N ALA A 42 11.81 1.23 -7.72
CA ALA A 42 11.25 2.50 -8.17
C ALA A 42 10.41 3.16 -7.07
N ALA A 43 10.76 4.39 -6.71
CA ALA A 43 10.02 5.19 -5.74
C ALA A 43 8.73 5.80 -6.32
N SER A 44 8.67 6.02 -7.64
CA SER A 44 7.53 6.60 -8.33
C SER A 44 7.59 6.35 -9.83
N GLY A 45 6.48 6.59 -10.54
CA GLY A 45 6.46 6.50 -11.99
C GLY A 45 5.18 7.06 -12.60
N VAL A 46 5.20 7.17 -13.93
CA VAL A 46 4.03 7.55 -14.76
C VAL A 46 3.98 6.62 -15.96
N ASN A 47 2.81 6.08 -16.29
CA ASN A 47 2.61 5.19 -17.42
C ASN A 47 2.10 5.91 -18.69
N ALA A 48 1.96 5.15 -19.76
CA ALA A 48 1.52 5.70 -21.06
C ALA A 48 0.04 6.15 -21.07
N ALA A 49 -0.77 5.75 -20.11
CA ALA A 49 -2.13 6.26 -19.89
C ALA A 49 -2.15 7.54 -19.04
N ASN A 50 -0.99 8.10 -18.72
CA ASN A 50 -0.82 9.28 -17.86
C ASN A 50 -1.32 9.06 -16.43
N VAL A 51 -1.25 7.82 -15.93
CA VAL A 51 -1.46 7.51 -14.53
C VAL A 51 -0.12 7.57 -13.82
N GLY A 52 -0.05 8.33 -12.73
CA GLY A 52 1.10 8.40 -11.84
C GLY A 52 0.86 7.58 -10.57
N MET A 53 1.93 7.07 -10.00
CA MET A 53 1.92 6.50 -8.65
C MET A 53 3.23 6.74 -7.93
N THR A 54 3.14 6.76 -6.60
CA THR A 54 4.29 6.58 -5.74
C THR A 54 4.33 5.13 -5.24
N ALA A 55 5.46 4.73 -4.72
CA ALA A 55 5.54 3.60 -3.80
C ALA A 55 6.36 4.12 -2.63
N THR A 56 5.91 3.87 -1.41
CA THR A 56 6.77 4.07 -0.25
C THR A 56 6.75 5.42 0.43
N GLU A 57 5.67 5.68 1.10
CA GLU A 57 5.77 6.41 2.34
C GLU A 57 5.78 5.35 3.45
N THR A 58 6.90 5.18 4.15
CA THR A 58 6.99 4.21 5.26
C THR A 58 6.06 4.63 6.38
N ILE A 59 5.12 3.78 6.73
CA ILE A 59 4.15 3.98 7.81
C ILE A 59 4.27 2.84 8.83
N THR A 60 3.72 3.01 10.02
CA THR A 60 3.85 2.00 11.07
C THR A 60 2.52 1.76 11.77
N SER A 61 2.07 0.50 11.79
CA SER A 61 0.91 0.08 12.57
C SER A 61 1.30 -0.30 13.99
N ASN A 62 0.35 -0.15 14.90
CA ASN A 62 0.59 -0.48 16.30
C ASN A 62 0.73 -2.01 16.53
N PRO A 63 1.35 -2.42 17.67
CA PRO A 63 1.58 -3.84 17.94
C PRO A 63 0.33 -4.71 18.04
N ARG A 64 -0.85 -4.15 18.38
CA ARG A 64 -2.11 -4.92 18.41
C ARG A 64 -2.52 -5.36 17.01
N VAL A 65 -2.43 -4.43 16.07
CA VAL A 65 -2.72 -4.70 14.65
C VAL A 65 -1.75 -5.74 14.12
N LEU A 66 -0.44 -5.53 14.31
CA LEU A 66 0.59 -6.45 13.83
C LEU A 66 0.55 -7.83 14.52
N GLY A 67 -0.02 -7.90 15.72
CA GLY A 67 -0.29 -9.19 16.39
C GLY A 67 -1.49 -9.94 15.80
N ALA A 68 -2.47 -9.21 15.25
CA ALA A 68 -3.68 -9.78 14.62
C ALA A 68 -3.48 -10.02 13.12
N ASP A 69 -2.71 -9.17 12.46
CA ASP A 69 -2.39 -9.18 11.03
C ASP A 69 -0.86 -9.04 10.82
N PRO A 70 -0.10 -10.13 11.05
CA PRO A 70 1.35 -10.08 10.98
C PRO A 70 1.84 -9.86 9.54
N LEU A 71 2.93 -9.10 9.41
CA LEU A 71 3.63 -8.93 8.15
C LEU A 71 4.12 -10.26 7.59
N VAL A 72 4.04 -10.43 6.28
CA VAL A 72 4.43 -11.65 5.57
C VAL A 72 5.93 -11.63 5.29
N VAL A 73 6.72 -11.95 6.29
CA VAL A 73 8.19 -11.88 6.24
C VAL A 73 8.79 -13.17 5.67
N TYR A 74 9.76 -13.03 4.77
CA TYR A 74 10.50 -14.15 4.21
C TYR A 74 11.16 -15.02 5.29
N GLN A 75 10.99 -16.34 5.15
CA GLN A 75 11.64 -17.33 6.03
C GLN A 75 12.55 -18.24 5.21
N PRO A 76 13.87 -18.19 5.44
CA PRO A 76 14.79 -19.06 4.72
C PRO A 76 14.60 -20.54 5.07
N ALA A 77 14.92 -21.42 4.14
CA ALA A 77 14.89 -22.85 4.39
C ALA A 77 15.78 -23.23 5.60
N ARG A 78 15.28 -24.12 6.47
CA ARG A 78 16.00 -24.60 7.65
C ARG A 78 15.84 -26.11 7.80
N GLY A 79 16.93 -26.85 7.52
CA GLY A 79 16.89 -28.31 7.55
C GLY A 79 15.89 -28.87 6.52
N GLU A 80 14.89 -29.63 6.97
CA GLU A 80 13.83 -30.17 6.12
C GLU A 80 12.68 -29.19 5.85
N GLN A 81 12.66 -28.04 6.50
CA GLN A 81 11.63 -27.03 6.28
C GLN A 81 12.00 -26.22 5.03
N PRO A 82 11.14 -26.19 3.99
CA PRO A 82 11.36 -25.36 2.81
C PRO A 82 11.31 -23.88 3.17
N GLU A 83 11.85 -23.03 2.30
CA GLU A 83 11.66 -21.60 2.42
C GLU A 83 10.18 -21.20 2.31
N VAL A 84 9.81 -20.13 2.98
CA VAL A 84 8.48 -19.50 2.85
C VAL A 84 8.70 -18.11 2.26
N PRO A 85 8.19 -17.84 1.06
CA PRO A 85 8.27 -16.49 0.48
C PRO A 85 7.63 -15.43 1.39
N GLY A 86 8.21 -14.23 1.37
CA GLY A 86 7.60 -13.07 1.98
C GLY A 86 6.52 -12.45 1.10
N GLY A 87 5.91 -11.38 1.58
CA GLY A 87 4.95 -10.58 0.81
C GLY A 87 5.62 -9.60 -0.16
N ILE A 88 4.81 -8.75 -0.76
CA ILE A 88 5.23 -7.67 -1.66
C ILE A 88 5.89 -6.56 -0.85
N GLY A 89 6.98 -6.01 -1.35
CA GLY A 89 7.66 -4.86 -0.78
C GLY A 89 7.59 -3.62 -1.67
N GLU A 90 8.07 -2.51 -1.14
CA GLU A 90 8.12 -1.24 -1.84
C GLU A 90 8.85 -1.30 -3.18
N GLU A 91 9.89 -2.12 -3.28
CA GLU A 91 10.69 -2.32 -4.48
C GLU A 91 9.89 -2.87 -5.66
N ASP A 92 8.76 -3.52 -5.39
CA ASP A 92 7.96 -4.25 -6.36
C ASP A 92 6.72 -3.50 -6.82
N ILE A 93 6.15 -2.69 -5.94
CA ILE A 93 4.81 -2.12 -6.09
C ILE A 93 4.65 -1.36 -7.40
N VAL A 94 5.59 -0.48 -7.77
CA VAL A 94 5.51 0.29 -9.03
C VAL A 94 5.52 -0.62 -10.24
N TYR A 95 6.35 -1.66 -10.25
CA TYR A 95 6.48 -2.58 -11.38
C TYR A 95 5.31 -3.56 -11.49
N LEU A 96 4.72 -3.94 -10.37
CA LEU A 96 3.56 -4.83 -10.33
C LEU A 96 2.26 -4.14 -10.70
N VAL A 97 2.16 -2.83 -10.49
CA VAL A 97 0.91 -2.08 -10.65
C VAL A 97 0.92 -1.17 -11.87
N LEU A 98 1.85 -0.23 -11.93
CA LEU A 98 1.82 0.89 -12.89
C LEU A 98 1.70 0.49 -14.37
N PRO A 99 2.36 -0.58 -14.87
CA PRO A 99 2.25 -0.98 -16.27
C PRO A 99 0.87 -1.52 -16.69
N TYR A 100 -0.02 -1.77 -15.73
CA TYR A 100 -1.25 -2.55 -15.93
C TYR A 100 -2.53 -1.80 -15.57
N ILE A 101 -2.45 -0.49 -15.36
CA ILE A 101 -3.58 0.34 -14.92
C ILE A 101 -3.79 1.52 -15.86
N HIS A 102 -5.05 1.93 -16.06
CA HIS A 102 -5.44 3.04 -16.93
C HIS A 102 -6.01 4.22 -16.14
N THR A 103 -6.35 4.01 -14.86
CA THR A 103 -6.86 5.04 -13.95
C THR A 103 -6.25 4.89 -12.56
N ALA A 104 -6.33 5.95 -11.75
CA ALA A 104 -5.89 5.93 -10.35
C ALA A 104 -6.68 4.88 -9.55
N ARG A 105 -7.99 4.79 -9.78
CA ARG A 105 -8.88 3.80 -9.18
C ARG A 105 -8.45 2.36 -9.47
N GLU A 106 -8.16 2.04 -10.74
CA GLU A 106 -7.61 0.72 -11.11
C GLU A 106 -6.30 0.41 -10.37
N GLY A 107 -5.51 1.45 -10.04
CA GLY A 107 -4.29 1.33 -9.25
C GLY A 107 -4.57 0.82 -7.85
N VAL A 108 -5.53 1.45 -7.15
CA VAL A 108 -5.98 1.02 -5.83
C VAL A 108 -6.50 -0.41 -5.86
N GLU A 109 -7.42 -0.72 -6.79
CA GLU A 109 -8.01 -2.06 -6.91
C GLU A 109 -6.97 -3.14 -7.22
N ARG A 110 -6.01 -2.83 -8.10
CA ARG A 110 -4.97 -3.78 -8.46
C ARG A 110 -4.02 -4.04 -7.30
N LEU A 111 -3.54 -2.99 -6.65
CA LEU A 111 -2.66 -3.14 -5.50
C LEU A 111 -3.38 -3.86 -4.36
N GLY A 112 -4.63 -3.50 -4.07
CA GLY A 112 -5.44 -4.16 -3.05
C GLY A 112 -5.53 -5.67 -3.28
N ARG A 113 -5.88 -6.11 -4.49
CA ARG A 113 -5.91 -7.55 -4.83
C ARG A 113 -4.55 -8.25 -4.67
N LEU A 114 -3.46 -7.55 -4.97
CA LEU A 114 -2.11 -8.10 -4.78
C LEU A 114 -1.78 -8.25 -3.30
N LEU A 115 -2.12 -7.26 -2.48
CA LEU A 115 -1.94 -7.31 -1.03
C LEU A 115 -2.78 -8.44 -0.39
N GLU A 116 -4.05 -8.57 -0.76
CA GLU A 116 -4.91 -9.65 -0.27
C GLU A 116 -4.41 -11.06 -0.66
N THR A 117 -3.72 -11.15 -1.81
CA THR A 117 -3.25 -12.45 -2.32
C THR A 117 -1.88 -12.84 -1.75
N TYR A 118 -0.96 -11.89 -1.66
CA TYR A 118 0.44 -12.16 -1.32
C TYR A 118 0.86 -11.57 0.02
N GLY A 119 0.10 -10.62 0.54
CA GLY A 119 0.48 -9.81 1.68
C GLY A 119 1.64 -8.87 1.40
N THR A 120 2.06 -8.14 2.43
CA THR A 120 3.28 -7.33 2.42
C THR A 120 4.18 -7.67 3.60
N TYR A 121 5.50 -7.50 3.44
CA TYR A 121 6.44 -7.66 4.55
C TYR A 121 6.79 -6.32 5.22
N GLU A 122 6.27 -5.22 4.71
CA GLU A 122 6.45 -3.88 5.25
C GLU A 122 5.22 -3.02 4.99
N MET A 123 5.02 -1.96 5.75
CA MET A 123 3.86 -1.09 5.62
C MET A 123 4.21 0.17 4.86
N ASN A 124 3.35 0.51 3.91
CA ASN A 124 3.55 1.62 3.00
C ASN A 124 2.26 2.41 2.78
N GLY A 125 2.44 3.73 2.55
CA GLY A 125 1.45 4.60 1.96
C GLY A 125 1.74 4.83 0.49
N ILE A 126 0.74 4.72 -0.38
CA ILE A 126 0.88 4.79 -1.83
C ILE A 126 -0.15 5.77 -2.41
N ALA A 127 0.34 6.76 -3.17
CA ALA A 127 -0.54 7.64 -3.94
C ALA A 127 -0.73 7.13 -5.36
N PHE A 128 -1.94 7.24 -5.87
CA PHE A 128 -2.29 7.07 -7.28
C PHE A 128 -2.96 8.34 -7.78
N GLN A 129 -2.63 8.76 -9.00
CA GLN A 129 -3.23 9.93 -9.63
C GLN A 129 -3.42 9.74 -11.13
N ASP A 130 -4.50 10.27 -11.64
CA ASP A 130 -4.74 10.46 -13.06
C ASP A 130 -5.30 11.85 -13.34
N HIS A 131 -6.00 12.03 -14.46
CA HIS A 131 -6.61 13.31 -14.80
C HIS A 131 -7.82 13.67 -13.91
N ASP A 132 -8.52 12.66 -13.41
CA ASP A 132 -9.85 12.80 -12.79
C ASP A 132 -9.83 12.56 -11.28
N GLU A 133 -8.92 11.72 -10.78
CA GLU A 133 -8.91 11.29 -9.39
C GLU A 133 -7.49 11.24 -8.80
N ILE A 134 -7.41 11.49 -7.49
CA ILE A 134 -6.24 11.19 -6.65
C ILE A 134 -6.71 10.26 -5.54
N TRP A 135 -5.98 9.16 -5.34
CA TRP A 135 -6.22 8.19 -4.28
C TRP A 135 -4.99 8.03 -3.40
N TRP A 136 -5.24 7.88 -2.11
CA TRP A 136 -4.22 7.53 -1.14
C TRP A 136 -4.57 6.17 -0.51
N LEU A 137 -3.63 5.22 -0.57
CA LEU A 137 -3.77 3.88 -0.01
C LEU A 137 -2.76 3.71 1.12
N GLU A 138 -3.20 3.15 2.25
CA GLU A 138 -2.36 2.73 3.37
C GLU A 138 -2.50 1.23 3.59
N THR A 139 -1.36 0.52 3.74
CA THR A 139 -1.37 -0.86 4.22
C THR A 139 -1.51 -0.86 5.73
N ILE A 140 -2.24 -1.85 6.29
CA ILE A 140 -2.55 -1.92 7.72
C ILE A 140 -1.68 -2.97 8.41
N GLY A 141 -1.50 -4.10 7.77
CA GLY A 141 -0.70 -5.23 8.24
C GLY A 141 -0.18 -6.02 7.06
N GLY A 142 -0.26 -7.35 7.12
CA GLY A 142 0.11 -8.23 6.01
C GLY A 142 -0.80 -8.04 4.80
N PRO A 143 -2.03 -8.58 4.79
CA PRO A 143 -2.97 -8.46 3.68
C PRO A 143 -3.92 -7.27 3.72
N HIS A 144 -4.20 -6.68 4.91
CA HIS A 144 -5.20 -5.64 5.04
C HIS A 144 -4.71 -4.26 4.58
N TRP A 145 -5.60 -3.53 3.94
CA TRP A 145 -5.35 -2.20 3.39
C TRP A 145 -6.62 -1.35 3.39
N MET A 146 -6.45 -0.05 3.28
CA MET A 146 -7.53 0.94 3.10
C MET A 146 -7.07 2.05 2.17
N ALA A 147 -8.00 2.69 1.47
CA ALA A 147 -7.71 3.80 0.57
C ALA A 147 -8.82 4.85 0.61
N VAL A 148 -8.44 6.10 0.41
CA VAL A 148 -9.35 7.25 0.35
C VAL A 148 -9.10 8.07 -0.90
N LYS A 149 -10.18 8.50 -1.55
CA LYS A 149 -10.13 9.47 -2.62
C LYS A 149 -9.91 10.86 -2.03
N VAL A 150 -8.93 11.58 -2.55
CA VAL A 150 -8.71 12.99 -2.16
C VAL A 150 -9.78 13.85 -2.82
N PRO A 151 -10.54 14.67 -2.07
CA PRO A 151 -11.52 15.58 -2.65
C PRO A 151 -10.87 16.61 -3.59
N ASP A 152 -11.59 17.02 -4.62
CA ASP A 152 -11.06 17.88 -5.71
C ASP A 152 -10.59 19.26 -5.26
N ASP A 153 -11.11 19.74 -4.14
CA ASP A 153 -10.78 21.04 -3.53
C ASP A 153 -9.79 20.94 -2.36
N HIS A 154 -9.16 19.75 -2.18
CA HIS A 154 -8.23 19.48 -1.10
C HIS A 154 -6.83 19.14 -1.63
N TYR A 155 -5.86 19.27 -0.76
CA TYR A 155 -4.53 18.68 -0.93
C TYR A 155 -4.20 17.80 0.29
N VAL A 156 -3.32 16.83 0.11
CA VAL A 156 -2.89 15.92 1.15
C VAL A 156 -1.39 16.06 1.37
N ALA A 157 -1.01 16.17 2.63
CA ALA A 157 0.37 16.05 3.08
C ALA A 157 0.45 14.84 4.02
N MET A 158 1.19 13.82 3.62
CA MET A 158 1.29 12.57 4.37
C MET A 158 2.70 12.44 4.95
N PRO A 159 2.85 12.52 6.28
CA PRO A 159 4.11 12.18 6.95
C PRO A 159 4.28 10.66 7.03
N ASN A 160 5.43 10.19 7.53
CA ASN A 160 5.73 8.77 7.74
C ASN A 160 4.91 8.14 8.87
N GLN A 161 3.58 8.21 8.77
CA GLN A 161 2.63 7.61 9.71
C GLN A 161 1.30 7.34 9.00
N LEU A 162 0.46 6.45 9.57
CA LEU A 162 -0.92 6.34 9.11
C LEU A 162 -1.63 7.69 9.28
N GLY A 163 -2.26 8.18 8.23
CA GLY A 163 -2.83 9.51 8.16
C GLY A 163 -4.34 9.54 7.93
N ILE A 164 -4.96 8.45 7.48
CA ILE A 164 -6.39 8.37 7.30
C ILE A 164 -7.07 8.38 8.67
N ASP A 165 -7.74 9.48 9.01
CA ASP A 165 -8.38 9.72 10.31
C ASP A 165 -9.92 9.67 10.26
N HIS A 166 -10.47 9.56 9.05
CA HIS A 166 -11.90 9.34 8.80
C HIS A 166 -12.09 8.29 7.72
N PHE A 167 -13.02 7.35 7.93
CA PHE A 167 -13.23 6.27 6.98
C PHE A 167 -14.67 5.75 7.01
N ASP A 168 -15.34 5.79 5.86
CA ASP A 168 -16.68 5.26 5.69
C ASP A 168 -16.62 3.80 5.22
N LEU A 169 -16.80 2.87 6.18
CA LEU A 169 -16.82 1.43 5.89
C LEU A 169 -18.03 1.00 5.05
N GLU A 170 -19.15 1.74 5.08
CA GLU A 170 -20.32 1.40 4.27
C GLU A 170 -20.05 1.72 2.80
N ASP A 171 -19.44 2.87 2.51
CA ASP A 171 -19.02 3.20 1.15
C ASP A 171 -17.90 2.24 0.68
N ALA A 172 -16.90 2.00 1.51
CA ALA A 172 -15.74 1.16 1.15
C ALA A 172 -16.11 -0.28 0.80
N LEU A 173 -17.09 -0.86 1.49
CA LEU A 173 -17.61 -2.21 1.25
C LEU A 173 -18.82 -2.25 0.31
N GLY A 174 -19.33 -1.09 -0.09
CA GLY A 174 -20.53 -0.92 -0.93
C GLY A 174 -20.22 -0.30 -2.30
N GLU A 175 -20.54 0.97 -2.46
CA GLU A 175 -20.42 1.67 -3.75
C GLU A 175 -18.99 2.09 -4.11
N GLN A 176 -18.10 2.15 -3.13
CA GLN A 176 -16.68 2.49 -3.29
C GLN A 176 -16.44 3.82 -4.01
N LYS A 177 -17.24 4.83 -3.69
CA LYS A 177 -17.13 6.15 -4.34
C LYS A 177 -15.91 6.92 -3.88
N GLU A 178 -15.70 6.95 -2.57
CA GLU A 178 -14.65 7.75 -1.93
C GLU A 178 -13.70 6.91 -1.08
N TYR A 179 -14.11 5.69 -0.71
CA TYR A 179 -13.34 4.77 0.12
C TYR A 179 -13.27 3.38 -0.49
N MET A 180 -12.16 2.70 -0.30
CA MET A 180 -11.95 1.30 -0.66
C MET A 180 -11.13 0.62 0.43
N CYS A 181 -11.35 -0.68 0.64
CA CYS A 181 -10.55 -1.46 1.58
C CYS A 181 -10.55 -2.96 1.22
N SER A 182 -9.72 -3.73 1.92
CA SER A 182 -9.80 -5.20 1.88
C SER A 182 -11.20 -5.67 2.29
N ALA A 183 -11.69 -6.72 1.61
CA ALA A 183 -13.08 -7.15 1.69
C ALA A 183 -13.53 -7.55 3.10
N ASP A 184 -12.62 -8.00 3.93
CA ASP A 184 -12.85 -8.47 5.30
C ASP A 184 -12.42 -7.46 6.39
N LEU A 185 -12.07 -6.23 6.02
CA LEU A 185 -11.57 -5.22 6.96
C LEU A 185 -12.53 -4.99 8.13
N LYS A 186 -13.84 -4.94 7.87
CA LYS A 186 -14.85 -4.77 8.93
C LYS A 186 -14.83 -5.94 9.92
N GLU A 187 -14.83 -7.18 9.42
CA GLU A 187 -14.75 -8.38 10.25
C GLU A 187 -13.46 -8.42 11.06
N PHE A 188 -12.34 -8.02 10.45
CA PHE A 188 -11.05 -7.90 11.12
C PHE A 188 -11.09 -6.91 12.29
N ILE A 189 -11.64 -5.70 12.08
CA ILE A 189 -11.79 -4.68 13.13
C ILE A 189 -12.65 -5.22 14.28
N GLU A 190 -13.79 -5.83 13.98
CA GLU A 190 -14.75 -6.35 14.97
C GLU A 190 -14.15 -7.54 15.74
N THR A 191 -13.53 -8.49 15.04
CA THR A 191 -12.96 -9.70 15.64
C THR A 191 -11.86 -9.41 16.64
N TYR A 192 -10.99 -8.46 16.31
CA TYR A 192 -9.84 -8.11 17.14
C TYR A 192 -10.06 -6.86 18.02
N HIS A 193 -11.31 -6.33 18.03
CA HIS A 193 -11.68 -5.13 18.81
C HIS A 193 -10.71 -3.97 18.61
N LEU A 194 -10.40 -3.66 17.35
CA LEU A 194 -9.39 -2.66 17.00
C LEU A 194 -9.92 -1.23 17.10
N ASP A 195 -11.21 -1.02 16.85
CA ASP A 195 -11.86 0.27 17.06
C ASP A 195 -12.02 0.53 18.57
N LEU A 196 -11.39 1.57 19.05
CA LEU A 196 -11.46 2.02 20.45
C LEU A 196 -12.30 3.28 20.60
N SER A 197 -12.95 3.76 19.55
CA SER A 197 -13.80 4.94 19.61
C SER A 197 -14.98 4.73 20.56
N MET A 198 -15.30 5.77 21.31
CA MET A 198 -16.43 5.77 22.26
C MET A 198 -17.64 6.51 21.69
N ASP A 199 -17.48 7.20 20.57
CA ASP A 199 -18.48 8.07 19.95
C ASP A 199 -19.15 7.44 18.72
N GLY A 200 -18.68 6.24 18.31
CA GLY A 200 -19.20 5.51 17.16
C GLY A 200 -18.64 6.00 15.82
N ASN A 201 -17.65 6.90 15.84
CA ASN A 201 -16.94 7.36 14.65
C ASN A 201 -15.62 6.60 14.52
N PHE A 202 -15.51 5.74 13.53
CA PHE A 202 -14.30 4.98 13.30
C PHE A 202 -13.18 5.90 12.78
N ASN A 203 -12.09 5.94 13.55
CA ASN A 203 -10.86 6.63 13.18
C ASN A 203 -9.73 5.61 12.95
N PRO A 204 -9.37 5.32 11.68
CA PRO A 204 -8.33 4.34 11.37
C PRO A 204 -6.96 4.68 11.95
N ARG A 205 -6.59 5.95 11.96
CA ARG A 205 -5.31 6.40 12.53
C ARG A 205 -5.18 6.04 14.01
N ASP A 206 -6.25 6.24 14.79
CA ASP A 206 -6.27 5.89 16.21
C ASP A 206 -6.35 4.37 16.43
N ALA A 207 -7.07 3.67 15.55
CA ALA A 207 -7.23 2.22 15.62
C ALA A 207 -5.95 1.46 15.23
N PHE A 208 -5.27 1.90 14.16
CA PHE A 208 -4.18 1.17 13.52
C PHE A 208 -2.80 1.81 13.72
N GLY A 209 -2.71 3.14 13.82
CA GLY A 209 -1.45 3.87 13.87
C GLY A 209 -0.62 3.57 15.13
N SER A 210 0.70 3.71 14.99
CA SER A 210 1.64 3.59 16.11
C SER A 210 1.82 4.94 16.80
N HIS A 211 1.84 4.93 18.13
CA HIS A 211 2.19 6.11 18.92
C HIS A 211 3.70 6.44 18.83
N ASP A 212 4.52 5.45 18.47
CA ASP A 212 5.97 5.65 18.34
C ASP A 212 6.30 6.57 17.15
N ASP A 213 5.43 6.64 16.16
CA ASP A 213 5.62 7.53 15.01
C ASP A 213 5.50 9.01 15.36
N SER A 214 4.74 9.35 16.41
CA SER A 214 4.58 10.74 16.88
C SER A 214 5.82 11.34 17.51
N ASP A 215 6.74 10.50 17.98
CA ASP A 215 7.97 10.92 18.68
C ASP A 215 9.19 11.02 17.72
N HIS A 216 9.02 10.67 16.45
CA HIS A 216 10.09 10.80 15.47
C HIS A 216 10.31 12.26 15.07
N VAL A 217 11.56 12.72 15.16
CA VAL A 217 11.99 14.09 14.80
C VAL A 217 11.68 14.49 13.35
N TYR A 218 11.39 13.52 12.49
CA TYR A 218 11.03 13.71 11.08
C TYR A 218 9.53 13.62 10.81
N ASN A 219 8.71 13.31 11.79
CA ASN A 219 7.26 13.41 11.66
C ASN A 219 6.87 14.88 11.63
N LEU A 220 6.77 15.43 10.45
CA LEU A 220 6.13 16.71 10.24
C LEU A 220 4.68 16.56 10.71
N SER A 221 4.38 17.22 11.82
CA SER A 221 3.00 17.32 12.31
C SER A 221 2.12 17.76 11.14
N LEU A 222 1.06 16.99 10.87
CA LEU A 222 0.04 17.39 9.93
C LEU A 222 -0.48 18.77 10.32
N ILE A 223 -0.12 19.78 9.57
CA ILE A 223 -0.79 21.06 9.63
C ILE A 223 -1.98 20.91 8.70
N HIS A 224 -3.15 20.58 9.27
CA HIS A 224 -4.41 20.79 8.56
C HIS A 224 -4.59 22.28 8.37
N ILE A 225 -4.26 22.77 7.20
CA ILE A 225 -4.69 24.10 6.77
C ILE A 225 -5.99 23.87 6.00
N SER A 226 -7.11 23.87 6.73
CA SER A 226 -8.42 24.11 6.13
C SER A 226 -8.58 25.62 6.00
N GLU A 227 -8.69 26.13 4.79
CA GLU A 227 -9.28 27.46 4.56
C GLU A 227 -10.80 27.41 4.57
#